data_b935e00efa15430409d9702a22cd43f6
#
_entry.id   b935e00efa15430409d9702a22cd43f6
#
_cell.length_a   1.000
_cell.length_b   1.000
_cell.length_c   1.000
_cell.angle_alpha   90.00
_cell.angle_beta   90.00
_cell.angle_gamma   90.00
#
_symmetry.space_group_name_H-M   'P 1'
#
loop_
_entity.id
_entity.type
_entity.pdbx_description
1 polymer ?
#
loop_
_entity_poly.entity_id
_entity_poly.type
_entity_poly.pdbx_seq_one_letter_code
_entity_poly.pdbx_strand_id
1 'polypeptide(L)'
;ERVGKRGQTLWLEASYNPVYDASGQLSKVVKFASDVTAMVEKHAQDTQSASQAYHISVETRQAAEHGTVVIQQAASEMREIAANIEDSSVIIAKLGERSEQITAIVKTIHGIADQTNLLALNAAIEAARAGEQGRGFAVVADEVRQLASRTSGSTMEISGMVNMIQSETQLAIKSMDGTRERATKGVDLANQAGAVIQQIRD
;
A
#
# COMPACT_ATOMS: atom_id res chain seq x y z
N GLU A 1 -43.12 -30.90 35.48
CA GLU A 1 -42.52 -31.98 34.72
C GLU A 1 -43.13 -33.33 35.12
N ARG A 2 -43.40 -34.20 34.17
CA ARG A 2 -43.92 -35.59 34.37
C ARG A 2 -43.28 -36.52 33.30
N VAL A 3 -43.28 -37.80 33.60
CA VAL A 3 -42.83 -38.82 32.65
C VAL A 3 -44.06 -39.48 32.01
N GLY A 4 -44.14 -39.44 30.70
CA GLY A 4 -45.19 -40.03 29.92
C GLY A 4 -45.05 -41.57 29.85
N LYS A 5 -46.09 -42.24 29.37
CA LYS A 5 -46.15 -43.72 29.29
C LYS A 5 -45.00 -44.35 28.46
N ARG A 6 -44.43 -43.60 27.53
CA ARG A 6 -43.32 -44.05 26.67
C ARG A 6 -41.93 -43.54 27.16
N GLY A 7 -41.84 -43.03 28.39
CA GLY A 7 -40.61 -42.49 28.97
C GLY A 7 -40.24 -41.05 28.55
N GLN A 8 -41.09 -40.39 27.71
CA GLN A 8 -40.88 -39.03 27.30
C GLN A 8 -41.18 -38.05 28.45
N THR A 9 -40.43 -36.98 28.53
CA THR A 9 -40.73 -35.83 29.43
C THR A 9 -41.94 -35.06 28.91
N LEU A 10 -42.88 -34.80 29.79
CA LEU A 10 -44.07 -34.00 29.54
C LEU A 10 -44.14 -32.85 30.55
N TRP A 11 -44.39 -31.64 30.05
CA TRP A 11 -44.67 -30.51 30.86
C TRP A 11 -46.16 -30.27 30.92
N LEU A 12 -46.76 -30.46 32.12
CA LEU A 12 -48.19 -30.31 32.36
C LEU A 12 -48.44 -29.09 33.23
N GLU A 13 -49.23 -28.14 32.73
CA GLU A 13 -49.86 -27.11 33.57
C GLU A 13 -51.16 -27.67 34.13
N ALA A 14 -51.34 -27.66 35.43
CA ALA A 14 -52.49 -28.29 36.07
C ALA A 14 -53.05 -27.48 37.20
N SER A 15 -54.39 -27.40 37.26
CA SER A 15 -55.15 -26.88 38.37
C SER A 15 -55.88 -28.02 39.11
N TYR A 16 -55.93 -27.90 40.43
CA TYR A 16 -56.62 -28.83 41.29
C TYR A 16 -57.78 -28.09 41.99
N ASN A 17 -59.00 -28.52 41.71
CA ASN A 17 -60.20 -27.86 42.21
C ASN A 17 -60.91 -28.78 43.18
N PRO A 18 -60.97 -28.42 44.47
CA PRO A 18 -61.73 -29.20 45.46
C PRO A 18 -63.23 -29.09 45.21
N VAL A 19 -63.93 -30.20 45.32
CA VAL A 19 -65.40 -30.24 45.28
C VAL A 19 -65.89 -30.74 46.61
N TYR A 20 -66.77 -29.96 47.22
CA TYR A 20 -67.33 -30.25 48.54
C TYR A 20 -68.75 -30.84 48.41
N ASP A 21 -69.13 -31.68 49.35
CA ASP A 21 -70.47 -32.20 49.43
C ASP A 21 -71.43 -31.21 50.09
N ALA A 22 -72.74 -31.60 50.23
CA ALA A 22 -73.75 -30.73 50.83
C ALA A 22 -73.51 -30.46 52.34
N SER A 23 -72.67 -31.24 53.03
CA SER A 23 -72.22 -31.04 54.39
C SER A 23 -70.98 -30.22 54.53
N GLY A 24 -70.37 -29.73 53.43
CA GLY A 24 -69.15 -28.94 53.42
C GLY A 24 -67.87 -29.77 53.54
N GLN A 25 -67.97 -31.11 53.46
CA GLN A 25 -66.78 -31.96 53.50
C GLN A 25 -66.20 -32.14 52.09
N LEU A 26 -64.88 -32.27 51.96
CA LEU A 26 -64.19 -32.51 50.68
C LEU A 26 -64.61 -33.84 50.13
N SER A 27 -65.40 -33.87 49.04
CA SER A 27 -65.91 -35.06 48.38
C SER A 27 -64.89 -35.57 47.35
N LYS A 28 -64.30 -34.71 46.53
CA LYS A 28 -63.36 -35.09 45.52
C LYS A 28 -62.53 -33.90 45.08
N VAL A 29 -61.37 -34.14 44.45
CA VAL A 29 -60.58 -33.16 43.77
C VAL A 29 -60.62 -33.41 42.26
N VAL A 30 -60.99 -32.42 41.48
CA VAL A 30 -60.97 -32.46 40.03
C VAL A 30 -59.72 -31.78 39.54
N LYS A 31 -58.93 -32.50 38.73
CA LYS A 31 -57.71 -31.99 38.10
C LYS A 31 -57.98 -31.70 36.65
N PHE A 32 -57.69 -30.49 36.24
CA PHE A 32 -57.54 -30.11 34.83
C PHE A 32 -56.07 -29.99 34.53
N ALA A 33 -55.59 -30.62 33.41
CA ALA A 33 -54.20 -30.57 33.02
C ALA A 33 -54.07 -30.33 31.51
N SER A 34 -53.27 -29.37 31.12
CA SER A 34 -52.92 -29.11 29.74
C SER A 34 -51.46 -29.55 29.48
N ASP A 35 -51.20 -30.18 28.35
CA ASP A 35 -49.84 -30.48 27.90
C ASP A 35 -49.24 -29.21 27.29
N VAL A 36 -48.21 -28.67 27.95
CA VAL A 36 -47.50 -27.48 27.53
C VAL A 36 -46.07 -27.78 27.09
N THR A 37 -45.76 -29.08 26.79
CA THR A 37 -44.41 -29.52 26.44
C THR A 37 -43.88 -28.79 25.24
N ALA A 38 -44.64 -28.72 24.14
CA ALA A 38 -44.20 -28.00 22.94
C ALA A 38 -43.93 -26.52 23.16
N MET A 39 -44.71 -25.88 24.07
CA MET A 39 -44.48 -24.46 24.41
C MET A 39 -43.20 -24.25 25.22
N VAL A 40 -42.94 -25.16 26.19
CA VAL A 40 -41.71 -25.10 27.02
C VAL A 40 -40.46 -25.38 26.15
N GLU A 41 -40.52 -26.39 25.29
CA GLU A 41 -39.39 -26.69 24.37
C GLU A 41 -39.13 -25.56 23.40
N LYS A 42 -40.18 -24.97 22.82
CA LYS A 42 -40.03 -23.82 21.94
C LYS A 42 -39.42 -22.62 22.69
N HIS A 43 -39.89 -22.32 23.90
CA HIS A 43 -39.34 -21.23 24.70
C HIS A 43 -37.85 -21.45 25.04
N ALA A 44 -37.46 -22.69 25.37
CA ALA A 44 -36.07 -23.06 25.60
C ALA A 44 -35.20 -22.83 24.32
N GLN A 45 -35.73 -23.27 23.17
CA GLN A 45 -35.05 -23.06 21.88
C GLN A 45 -34.93 -21.56 21.52
N ASP A 46 -36.00 -20.79 21.72
CA ASP A 46 -35.99 -19.32 21.48
C ASP A 46 -34.98 -18.63 22.38
N THR A 47 -34.90 -19.01 23.65
CA THR A 47 -33.93 -18.50 24.61
C THR A 47 -32.48 -18.82 24.20
N GLN A 48 -32.25 -20.05 23.76
CA GLN A 48 -30.94 -20.49 23.27
C GLN A 48 -30.54 -19.70 22.01
N SER A 49 -31.47 -19.55 21.06
CA SER A 49 -31.22 -18.78 19.83
C SER A 49 -30.93 -17.31 20.11
N ALA A 50 -31.69 -16.70 21.05
CA ALA A 50 -31.46 -15.32 21.50
C ALA A 50 -30.07 -15.17 22.14
N SER A 51 -29.66 -16.12 22.99
CA SER A 51 -28.33 -16.14 23.61
C SER A 51 -27.21 -16.24 22.56
N GLN A 52 -27.36 -17.14 21.58
CA GLN A 52 -26.40 -17.27 20.48
C GLN A 52 -26.31 -15.99 19.65
N ALA A 53 -27.46 -15.41 19.29
CA ALA A 53 -27.50 -14.14 18.52
C ALA A 53 -26.79 -13.01 19.28
N TYR A 54 -26.99 -12.93 20.61
CA TYR A 54 -26.29 -11.96 21.44
C TYR A 54 -24.77 -12.15 21.42
N HIS A 55 -24.28 -13.39 21.58
CA HIS A 55 -22.84 -13.68 21.52
C HIS A 55 -22.23 -13.31 20.15
N ILE A 56 -22.89 -13.70 19.05
CA ILE A 56 -22.46 -13.34 17.69
C ILE A 56 -22.42 -11.82 17.52
N SER A 57 -23.41 -11.09 18.05
CA SER A 57 -23.45 -9.62 17.97
C SER A 57 -22.28 -8.98 18.72
N VAL A 58 -21.94 -9.49 19.92
CA VAL A 58 -20.78 -9.01 20.69
C VAL A 58 -19.46 -9.27 19.96
N GLU A 59 -19.27 -10.48 19.43
CA GLU A 59 -18.07 -10.84 18.66
C GLU A 59 -17.95 -10.00 17.38
N THR A 60 -19.06 -9.80 16.66
CA THR A 60 -19.09 -8.97 15.46
C THR A 60 -18.70 -7.54 15.76
N ARG A 61 -19.22 -6.97 16.86
CA ARG A 61 -18.84 -5.61 17.28
C ARG A 61 -17.37 -5.51 17.63
N GLN A 62 -16.80 -6.47 18.36
CA GLN A 62 -15.37 -6.48 18.68
C GLN A 62 -14.51 -6.61 17.41
N ALA A 63 -14.92 -7.45 16.48
CA ALA A 63 -14.23 -7.57 15.19
C ALA A 63 -14.30 -6.27 14.39
N ALA A 64 -15.43 -5.57 14.39
CA ALA A 64 -15.60 -4.27 13.75
C ALA A 64 -14.72 -3.18 14.39
N GLU A 65 -14.66 -3.13 15.73
CA GLU A 65 -13.78 -2.20 16.45
C GLU A 65 -12.30 -2.42 16.09
N HIS A 66 -11.85 -3.68 16.10
CA HIS A 66 -10.49 -4.02 15.69
C HIS A 66 -10.22 -3.69 14.22
N GLY A 67 -11.17 -4.02 13.34
CA GLY A 67 -11.10 -3.70 11.91
C GLY A 67 -10.96 -2.20 11.66
N THR A 68 -11.67 -1.35 12.42
CA THR A 68 -11.56 0.11 12.34
C THR A 68 -10.13 0.58 12.64
N VAL A 69 -9.50 0.04 13.69
CA VAL A 69 -8.11 0.39 14.06
C VAL A 69 -7.13 0.02 12.94
N VAL A 70 -7.26 -1.20 12.40
CA VAL A 70 -6.38 -1.68 11.31
C VAL A 70 -6.53 -0.81 10.06
N ILE A 71 -7.76 -0.42 9.70
CA ILE A 71 -8.00 0.43 8.53
C ILE A 71 -7.46 1.85 8.75
N GLN A 72 -7.60 2.42 9.95
CA GLN A 72 -7.02 3.73 10.26
C GLN A 72 -5.49 3.71 10.18
N GLN A 73 -4.87 2.64 10.66
CA GLN A 73 -3.44 2.44 10.52
C GLN A 73 -3.03 2.31 9.05
N ALA A 74 -3.73 1.51 8.25
CA ALA A 74 -3.46 1.38 6.82
C ALA A 74 -3.58 2.72 6.09
N ALA A 75 -4.59 3.55 6.41
CA ALA A 75 -4.73 4.89 5.85
C ALA A 75 -3.57 5.81 6.26
N SER A 76 -3.05 5.70 7.48
CA SER A 76 -1.88 6.45 7.95
C SER A 76 -0.62 6.05 7.20
N GLU A 77 -0.37 4.75 7.06
CA GLU A 77 0.77 4.21 6.29
C GLU A 77 0.75 4.68 4.83
N MET A 78 -0.43 4.67 4.20
CA MET A 78 -0.56 5.14 2.82
C MET A 78 -0.25 6.63 2.67
N ARG A 79 -0.59 7.48 3.67
CA ARG A 79 -0.22 8.90 3.65
C ARG A 79 1.30 9.08 3.81
N GLU A 80 1.93 8.29 4.68
CA GLU A 80 3.38 8.31 4.85
C GLU A 80 4.10 7.87 3.57
N ILE A 81 3.61 6.81 2.92
CA ILE A 81 4.12 6.38 1.61
C ILE A 81 4.01 7.51 0.58
N ALA A 82 2.87 8.21 0.51
CA ALA A 82 2.69 9.32 -0.41
C ALA A 82 3.67 10.46 -0.15
N ALA A 83 3.94 10.80 1.12
CA ALA A 83 4.91 11.81 1.52
C ALA A 83 6.35 11.40 1.14
N ASN A 84 6.74 10.16 1.42
CA ASN A 84 8.07 9.62 1.08
C ASN A 84 8.31 9.59 -0.43
N ILE A 85 7.26 9.36 -1.23
CA ILE A 85 7.33 9.43 -2.70
C ILE A 85 7.56 10.87 -3.15
N GLU A 86 6.88 11.84 -2.56
CA GLU A 86 7.08 13.27 -2.86
C GLU A 86 8.52 13.69 -2.58
N ASP A 87 9.05 13.35 -1.41
CA ASP A 87 10.45 13.66 -1.05
C ASP A 87 11.45 13.00 -2.03
N SER A 88 11.17 11.75 -2.40
CA SER A 88 11.99 11.03 -3.38
C SER A 88 11.93 11.67 -4.76
N SER A 89 10.76 12.16 -5.18
CA SER A 89 10.58 12.87 -6.45
C SER A 89 11.40 14.15 -6.50
N VAL A 90 11.46 14.90 -5.40
CA VAL A 90 12.32 16.11 -5.29
C VAL A 90 13.81 15.77 -5.43
N ILE A 91 14.25 14.65 -4.83
CA ILE A 91 15.65 14.20 -4.94
C ILE A 91 16.01 13.83 -6.38
N ILE A 92 15.11 13.08 -7.03
CA ILE A 92 15.30 12.66 -8.44
C ILE A 92 15.25 13.85 -9.39
N ALA A 93 14.38 14.84 -9.15
CA ALA A 93 14.36 16.07 -9.95
C ALA A 93 15.70 16.82 -9.84
N LYS A 94 16.28 16.94 -8.64
CA LYS A 94 17.62 17.51 -8.45
C LYS A 94 18.72 16.73 -9.17
N LEU A 95 18.59 15.40 -9.28
CA LEU A 95 19.52 14.59 -10.06
C LEU A 95 19.43 14.93 -11.57
N GLY A 96 18.22 15.17 -12.07
CA GLY A 96 17.98 15.65 -13.43
C GLY A 96 18.69 16.99 -13.69
N GLU A 97 18.50 17.99 -12.82
CA GLU A 97 19.17 19.30 -12.91
C GLU A 97 20.71 19.17 -12.92
N ARG A 98 21.26 18.32 -12.04
CA ARG A 98 22.70 18.07 -11.99
C ARG A 98 23.20 17.42 -13.28
N SER A 99 22.41 16.51 -13.86
CA SER A 99 22.75 15.87 -15.14
C SER A 99 22.78 16.89 -16.28
N GLU A 100 21.89 17.89 -16.29
CA GLU A 100 21.94 19.01 -17.24
C GLU A 100 23.21 19.83 -17.09
N GLN A 101 23.62 20.14 -15.84
CA GLN A 101 24.86 20.82 -15.57
C GLN A 101 26.08 20.04 -16.06
N ILE A 102 26.10 18.71 -15.85
CA ILE A 102 27.15 17.82 -16.36
C ILE A 102 27.20 17.88 -17.88
N THR A 103 26.03 17.83 -18.55
CA THR A 103 25.94 17.95 -20.02
C THR A 103 26.59 19.23 -20.51
N ALA A 104 26.35 20.36 -19.85
CA ALA A 104 26.99 21.65 -20.22
C ALA A 104 28.52 21.64 -20.06
N ILE A 105 29.01 21.04 -18.97
CA ILE A 105 30.45 20.86 -18.71
C ILE A 105 31.08 19.96 -19.77
N VAL A 106 30.49 18.81 -20.06
CA VAL A 106 30.96 17.84 -21.05
C VAL A 106 31.04 18.50 -22.44
N LYS A 107 30.04 19.28 -22.81
CA LYS A 107 30.03 20.03 -24.08
C LYS A 107 31.19 21.05 -24.15
N THR A 108 31.47 21.71 -23.03
CA THR A 108 32.59 22.65 -22.95
C THR A 108 33.95 21.94 -23.10
N ILE A 109 34.12 20.78 -22.42
CA ILE A 109 35.35 19.97 -22.52
C ILE A 109 35.53 19.46 -23.95
N HIS A 110 34.45 19.00 -24.59
CA HIS A 110 34.46 18.56 -25.97
C HIS A 110 34.93 19.69 -26.92
N GLY A 111 34.40 20.93 -26.73
CA GLY A 111 34.82 22.08 -27.50
C GLY A 111 36.29 22.45 -27.25
N ILE A 112 36.82 22.33 -26.03
CA ILE A 112 38.23 22.51 -25.71
C ILE A 112 39.09 21.44 -26.42
N ALA A 113 38.65 20.19 -26.43
CA ALA A 113 39.34 19.12 -27.10
C ALA A 113 39.46 19.40 -28.63
N ASP A 114 38.36 19.82 -29.25
CA ASP A 114 38.36 20.20 -30.67
C ASP A 114 39.29 21.37 -30.99
N GLN A 115 39.25 22.41 -30.15
CA GLN A 115 40.17 23.55 -30.26
C GLN A 115 41.63 23.13 -30.09
N THR A 116 41.89 22.23 -29.11
CA THR A 116 43.24 21.69 -28.87
C THR A 116 43.72 20.86 -30.05
N ASN A 117 42.84 20.04 -30.64
CA ASN A 117 43.13 19.26 -31.84
C ASN A 117 43.51 20.17 -33.02
N LEU A 118 42.80 21.31 -33.23
CA LEU A 118 43.09 22.28 -34.26
C LEU A 118 44.41 23.01 -34.00
N LEU A 119 44.70 23.39 -32.75
CA LEU A 119 45.97 24.02 -32.38
C LEU A 119 47.16 23.07 -32.61
N ALA A 120 47.01 21.83 -32.21
CA ALA A 120 48.01 20.80 -32.41
C ALA A 120 48.26 20.52 -33.93
N LEU A 121 47.21 20.50 -34.74
CA LEU A 121 47.35 20.42 -36.18
C LEU A 121 48.13 21.57 -36.78
N ASN A 122 47.81 22.79 -36.38
CA ASN A 122 48.56 24.01 -36.82
C ASN A 122 49.99 23.95 -36.37
N ALA A 123 50.30 23.52 -35.14
CA ALA A 123 51.66 23.33 -34.66
C ALA A 123 52.44 22.27 -35.44
N ALA A 124 51.80 21.15 -35.80
CA ALA A 124 52.39 20.10 -36.61
C ALA A 124 52.74 20.60 -38.02
N ILE A 125 51.84 21.43 -38.62
CA ILE A 125 52.09 22.05 -39.92
C ILE A 125 53.30 23.00 -39.86
N GLU A 126 53.39 23.85 -38.85
CA GLU A 126 54.51 24.78 -38.72
C GLU A 126 55.84 24.08 -38.38
N ALA A 127 55.79 23.00 -37.58
CA ALA A 127 56.93 22.13 -37.33
C ALA A 127 57.46 21.48 -38.59
N ALA A 128 56.56 20.96 -39.49
CA ALA A 128 56.95 20.47 -40.78
C ALA A 128 57.58 21.52 -41.70
N ARG A 129 57.11 22.75 -41.60
CA ARG A 129 57.63 23.88 -42.34
C ARG A 129 59.05 24.29 -41.90
N ALA A 130 59.42 24.04 -40.64
CA ALA A 130 60.76 24.32 -40.11
C ALA A 130 61.79 23.19 -40.44
N GLY A 131 61.40 22.14 -41.13
CA GLY A 131 62.27 21.08 -41.54
C GLY A 131 62.94 20.32 -40.37
N GLU A 132 64.26 20.02 -40.49
CA GLU A 132 64.99 19.29 -39.45
C GLU A 132 64.96 19.97 -38.06
N GLN A 133 64.86 21.25 -38.00
CA GLN A 133 64.76 22.01 -36.71
C GLN A 133 63.39 21.83 -36.05
N GLY A 134 62.36 21.46 -36.77
CA GLY A 134 61.01 21.26 -36.29
C GLY A 134 60.70 19.87 -35.80
N ARG A 135 61.53 18.83 -36.01
CA ARG A 135 61.23 17.42 -35.72
C ARG A 135 60.76 17.15 -34.28
N GLY A 136 61.40 17.77 -33.28
CA GLY A 136 61.00 17.60 -31.88
C GLY A 136 59.60 18.19 -31.61
N PHE A 137 59.28 19.34 -32.21
CA PHE A 137 57.96 19.97 -32.11
C PHE A 137 56.87 19.18 -32.85
N ALA A 138 57.19 18.54 -33.97
CA ALA A 138 56.23 17.73 -34.68
C ALA A 138 55.76 16.53 -33.85
N VAL A 139 56.69 15.85 -33.14
CA VAL A 139 56.36 14.75 -32.22
C VAL A 139 55.40 15.18 -31.08
N VAL A 140 55.71 16.35 -30.48
CA VAL A 140 54.83 16.88 -29.40
C VAL A 140 53.47 17.30 -29.95
N ALA A 141 53.40 17.91 -31.11
CA ALA A 141 52.15 18.29 -31.75
C ALA A 141 51.28 17.06 -32.08
N ASP A 142 51.88 15.98 -32.61
CA ASP A 142 51.13 14.74 -32.86
C ASP A 142 50.63 14.10 -31.58
N GLU A 143 51.40 14.07 -30.48
CA GLU A 143 50.97 13.55 -29.18
C GLU A 143 49.80 14.36 -28.60
N VAL A 144 49.88 15.71 -28.65
CA VAL A 144 48.80 16.62 -28.22
C VAL A 144 47.55 16.39 -29.07
N ARG A 145 47.67 16.17 -30.37
CA ARG A 145 46.58 15.86 -31.29
C ARG A 145 45.90 14.57 -30.92
N GLN A 146 46.70 13.54 -30.64
CA GLN A 146 46.18 12.24 -30.22
C GLN A 146 45.43 12.30 -28.86
N LEU A 147 45.99 13.06 -27.89
CA LEU A 147 45.36 13.31 -26.62
C LEU A 147 44.04 14.06 -26.77
N ALA A 148 43.98 15.09 -27.58
CA ALA A 148 42.76 15.84 -27.90
C ALA A 148 41.68 14.92 -28.54
N SER A 149 42.07 14.10 -29.50
CA SER A 149 41.15 13.11 -30.11
C SER A 149 40.60 12.09 -29.09
N ARG A 150 41.45 11.57 -28.19
CA ARG A 150 41.01 10.67 -27.11
C ARG A 150 40.07 11.38 -26.12
N THR A 151 40.36 12.64 -25.77
CA THR A 151 39.49 13.45 -24.89
C THR A 151 38.15 13.70 -25.54
N SER A 152 38.08 14.04 -26.83
CA SER A 152 36.84 14.19 -27.59
C SER A 152 36.02 12.89 -27.59
N GLY A 153 36.65 11.72 -27.81
CA GLY A 153 36.00 10.41 -27.74
C GLY A 153 35.40 10.13 -26.38
N SER A 154 36.19 10.37 -25.30
CA SER A 154 35.72 10.17 -23.93
C SER A 154 34.55 11.09 -23.55
N THR A 155 34.56 12.34 -24.02
CA THR A 155 33.44 13.28 -23.79
C THR A 155 32.17 12.84 -24.50
N MET A 156 32.25 12.22 -25.68
CA MET A 156 31.08 11.66 -26.37
C MET A 156 30.49 10.48 -25.57
N GLU A 157 31.33 9.60 -25.02
CA GLU A 157 30.88 8.48 -24.19
C GLU A 157 30.18 8.99 -22.93
N ILE A 158 30.77 9.98 -22.23
CA ILE A 158 30.16 10.61 -21.04
C ILE A 158 28.84 11.27 -21.42
N SER A 159 28.75 11.97 -22.54
CA SER A 159 27.51 12.58 -23.02
C SER A 159 26.41 11.52 -23.21
N GLY A 160 26.75 10.38 -23.78
CA GLY A 160 25.83 9.24 -23.92
C GLY A 160 25.32 8.72 -22.57
N MET A 161 26.22 8.57 -21.59
CA MET A 161 25.85 8.13 -20.24
C MET A 161 24.95 9.15 -19.54
N VAL A 162 25.24 10.45 -19.65
CA VAL A 162 24.42 11.49 -19.04
C VAL A 162 23.02 11.57 -19.65
N ASN A 163 22.90 11.41 -20.97
CA ASN A 163 21.59 11.31 -21.64
C ASN A 163 20.76 10.12 -21.15
N MET A 164 21.41 8.99 -20.92
CA MET A 164 20.73 7.83 -20.31
C MET A 164 20.23 8.14 -18.89
N ILE A 165 21.07 8.75 -18.06
CA ILE A 165 20.68 9.17 -16.68
C ILE A 165 19.47 10.13 -16.75
N GLN A 166 19.45 11.09 -17.65
CA GLN A 166 18.32 12.00 -17.83
C GLN A 166 17.04 11.27 -18.21
N SER A 167 17.13 10.31 -19.14
CA SER A 167 15.99 9.51 -19.54
C SER A 167 15.46 8.65 -18.37
N GLU A 168 16.36 8.00 -17.63
CA GLU A 168 16.00 7.17 -16.47
C GLU A 168 15.40 8.00 -15.33
N THR A 169 15.90 9.21 -15.06
CA THR A 169 15.32 10.11 -14.07
C THR A 169 13.91 10.53 -14.44
N GLN A 170 13.63 10.83 -15.71
CA GLN A 170 12.28 11.17 -16.17
C GLN A 170 11.31 10.00 -16.01
N LEU A 171 11.75 8.78 -16.33
CA LEU A 171 10.96 7.57 -16.13
C LEU A 171 10.68 7.30 -14.64
N ALA A 172 11.69 7.54 -13.77
CA ALA A 172 11.55 7.40 -12.33
C ALA A 172 10.50 8.39 -11.77
N ILE A 173 10.54 9.66 -12.17
CA ILE A 173 9.56 10.69 -11.76
C ILE A 173 8.15 10.24 -12.17
N LYS A 174 7.96 9.82 -13.42
CA LYS A 174 6.64 9.33 -13.89
C LYS A 174 6.14 8.13 -13.11
N SER A 175 7.04 7.20 -12.75
CA SER A 175 6.69 6.04 -11.92
C SER A 175 6.30 6.43 -10.49
N MET A 176 7.00 7.43 -9.91
CA MET A 176 6.70 7.99 -8.60
C MET A 176 5.34 8.66 -8.57
N ASP A 177 4.99 9.47 -9.59
CA ASP A 177 3.67 10.08 -9.71
C ASP A 177 2.55 9.04 -9.74
N GLY A 178 2.72 7.97 -10.52
CA GLY A 178 1.76 6.87 -10.54
C GLY A 178 1.63 6.13 -9.21
N THR A 179 2.73 6.01 -8.46
CA THR A 179 2.72 5.37 -7.14
C THR A 179 2.07 6.27 -6.09
N ARG A 180 2.32 7.58 -6.14
CA ARG A 180 1.66 8.59 -5.29
C ARG A 180 0.13 8.58 -5.49
N GLU A 181 -0.32 8.54 -6.74
CA GLU A 181 -1.74 8.44 -7.06
C GLU A 181 -2.38 7.17 -6.46
N ARG A 182 -1.69 6.03 -6.56
CA ARG A 182 -2.15 4.77 -5.96
C ARG A 182 -2.20 4.84 -4.44
N ALA A 183 -1.22 5.46 -3.79
CA ALA A 183 -1.21 5.65 -2.35
C ALA A 183 -2.39 6.54 -1.90
N THR A 184 -2.66 7.64 -2.61
CA THR A 184 -3.82 8.50 -2.35
C THR A 184 -5.13 7.74 -2.50
N LYS A 185 -5.26 6.95 -3.56
CA LYS A 185 -6.44 6.09 -3.76
C LYS A 185 -6.57 5.03 -2.66
N GLY A 186 -5.45 4.52 -2.15
CA GLY A 186 -5.42 3.61 -1.00
C GLY A 186 -6.01 4.24 0.26
N VAL A 187 -5.72 5.52 0.52
CA VAL A 187 -6.33 6.29 1.63
C VAL A 187 -7.84 6.39 1.45
N ASP A 188 -8.31 6.69 0.26
CA ASP A 188 -9.75 6.81 -0.02
C ASP A 188 -10.48 5.47 0.18
N LEU A 189 -9.89 4.37 -0.30
CA LEU A 189 -10.44 3.03 -0.09
C LEU A 189 -10.47 2.63 1.39
N ALA A 190 -9.42 2.96 2.15
CA ALA A 190 -9.37 2.74 3.59
C ALA A 190 -10.47 3.53 4.31
N ASN A 191 -10.68 4.80 3.94
CA ASN A 191 -11.76 5.62 4.51
C ASN A 191 -13.15 5.04 4.19
N GLN A 192 -13.38 4.57 2.96
CA GLN A 192 -14.64 3.91 2.58
C GLN A 192 -14.86 2.61 3.36
N ALA A 193 -13.82 1.77 3.50
CA ALA A 193 -13.90 0.55 4.29
C ALA A 193 -14.19 0.85 5.77
N GLY A 194 -13.58 1.89 6.33
CA GLY A 194 -13.87 2.37 7.68
C GLY A 194 -15.33 2.76 7.87
N ALA A 195 -15.93 3.46 6.89
CA ALA A 195 -17.34 3.84 6.92
C ALA A 195 -18.28 2.61 6.90
N VAL A 196 -17.95 1.57 6.11
CA VAL A 196 -18.72 0.31 6.07
C VAL A 196 -18.63 -0.43 7.40
N ILE A 197 -17.42 -0.51 8.00
CA ILE A 197 -17.26 -1.16 9.31
C ILE A 197 -18.06 -0.40 10.40
N GLN A 198 -18.11 0.93 10.33
CA GLN A 198 -18.92 1.71 11.24
C GLN A 198 -20.41 1.32 11.17
N GLN A 199 -20.95 1.10 9.97
CA GLN A 199 -22.34 0.64 9.77
C GLN A 199 -22.59 -0.78 10.32
N ILE A 200 -21.58 -1.62 10.37
CA ILE A 200 -21.69 -2.96 10.98
C ILE A 200 -21.75 -2.86 12.51
N ARG A 201 -21.08 -1.87 13.07
CA ARG A 201 -21.00 -1.65 14.51
C ARG A 201 -22.30 -1.07 15.10
N ASP A 202 -22.95 -0.17 14.37
CA ASP A 202 -24.17 0.55 14.75
C ASP A 202 -25.42 -0.30 14.52
#